data_aa75e652f348efb1349fc533607c4360
#
_entry.id   aa75e652f348efb1349fc533607c4360
#
_cell.length_a   1.000
_cell.length_b   1.000
_cell.length_c   1.000
_cell.angle_alpha   90.00
_cell.angle_beta   90.00
_cell.angle_gamma   90.00
#
_symmetry.space_group_name_H-M   'P 1'
#
loop_
_entity.id
_entity.type
_entity.pdbx_description
1 polymer ?
#
loop_
_entity_poly.entity_id
_entity_poly.type
_entity_poly.pdbx_seq_one_letter_code
_entity_poly.pdbx_strand_id
1 'polypeptide(L)'
;MPRVLIVEDDSLIANAMATHLRHAGMDVEWSDRGDRAMKKLRFERPDVAIIDLMLPGMDGWRMIESLRADGIGIPVIVVSARGTEQDKVHALGIGGDDYLAKPFGMGELVARVKAAARRAGTFAGDVGRSRVEVPGLIVDPDMHRALIDGRDAELTRTEFRLLSVLASEQGRVMTRDQLQQRVWGTPYRPRDRSVDVCVRKLREKLDQRSGTYSYIHTHYGVGYRFDAEPLTTAQPSSA
;
A
#
# COMPACT_ATOMS: atom_id res chain seq x y z
N MET A 1 1.04 -19.45 -10.80
CA MET A 1 0.89 -19.50 -9.33
C MET A 1 1.60 -18.27 -8.77
N PRO A 2 1.03 -17.52 -7.83
CA PRO A 2 1.70 -16.39 -7.22
C PRO A 2 2.92 -16.85 -6.43
N ARG A 3 4.05 -16.15 -6.61
CA ARG A 3 5.29 -16.39 -5.87
C ARG A 3 5.34 -15.51 -4.64
N VAL A 4 5.52 -16.11 -3.47
CA VAL A 4 5.53 -15.44 -2.18
C VAL A 4 6.88 -15.65 -1.49
N LEU A 5 7.52 -14.57 -1.08
CA LEU A 5 8.70 -14.64 -0.22
C LEU A 5 8.31 -14.36 1.22
N ILE A 6 8.59 -15.32 2.11
CA ILE A 6 8.50 -15.14 3.56
C ILE A 6 9.86 -14.73 4.09
N VAL A 7 9.92 -13.68 4.90
CA VAL A 7 11.13 -13.26 5.63
C VAL A 7 10.80 -13.27 7.11
N GLU A 8 11.26 -14.30 7.79
CA GLU A 8 10.93 -14.63 9.20
C GLU A 8 12.07 -15.45 9.77
N ASP A 9 12.58 -15.10 10.93
CA ASP A 9 13.70 -15.82 11.56
C ASP A 9 13.23 -17.04 12.36
N ASP A 10 11.99 -17.06 12.85
CA ASP A 10 11.39 -18.21 13.49
C ASP A 10 10.93 -19.26 12.44
N SER A 11 11.66 -20.35 12.37
CA SER A 11 11.39 -21.44 11.43
C SER A 11 10.02 -22.12 11.64
N LEU A 12 9.51 -22.15 12.85
CA LEU A 12 8.18 -22.73 13.15
C LEU A 12 7.09 -21.86 12.57
N ILE A 13 7.17 -20.54 12.76
CA ILE A 13 6.24 -19.57 12.20
C ILE A 13 6.34 -19.59 10.67
N ALA A 14 7.55 -19.53 10.13
CA ALA A 14 7.78 -19.56 8.69
C ALA A 14 7.21 -20.82 8.03
N ASN A 15 7.44 -22.00 8.62
CA ASN A 15 6.90 -23.26 8.10
C ASN A 15 5.37 -23.32 8.19
N ALA A 16 4.77 -22.83 9.28
CA ALA A 16 3.32 -22.76 9.40
C ALA A 16 2.71 -21.86 8.31
N MET A 17 3.28 -20.67 8.11
CA MET A 17 2.85 -19.75 7.03
C MET A 17 3.01 -20.42 5.66
N ALA A 18 4.19 -20.99 5.37
CA ALA A 18 4.49 -21.62 4.08
C ALA A 18 3.52 -22.78 3.76
N THR A 19 3.23 -23.63 4.75
CA THR A 19 2.29 -24.75 4.57
C THR A 19 0.91 -24.26 4.17
N HIS A 20 0.35 -23.28 4.86
CA HIS A 20 -0.99 -22.75 4.56
C HIS A 20 -1.04 -22.01 3.21
N LEU A 21 0.02 -21.28 2.86
CA LEU A 21 0.09 -20.57 1.58
C LEU A 21 0.23 -21.56 0.40
N ARG A 22 1.04 -22.63 0.55
CA ARG A 22 1.16 -23.70 -0.47
C ARG A 22 -0.16 -24.44 -0.66
N HIS A 23 -0.86 -24.79 0.42
CA HIS A 23 -2.21 -25.37 0.33
C HIS A 23 -3.20 -24.43 -0.36
N ALA A 24 -2.99 -23.12 -0.26
CA ALA A 24 -3.80 -22.14 -0.95
C ALA A 24 -3.40 -21.90 -2.43
N GLY A 25 -2.45 -22.70 -2.98
CA GLY A 25 -2.04 -22.68 -4.38
C GLY A 25 -0.98 -21.63 -4.71
N MET A 26 -0.09 -21.30 -3.76
CA MET A 26 1.01 -20.36 -3.96
C MET A 26 2.35 -21.07 -3.97
N ASP A 27 3.30 -20.53 -4.72
CA ASP A 27 4.71 -20.92 -4.66
C ASP A 27 5.40 -20.09 -3.57
N VAL A 28 6.05 -20.76 -2.61
CA VAL A 28 6.53 -20.11 -1.39
C VAL A 28 8.01 -20.40 -1.18
N GLU A 29 8.77 -19.32 -1.14
CA GLU A 29 10.15 -19.31 -0.67
C GLU A 29 10.26 -18.68 0.72
N TRP A 30 11.33 -19.04 1.43
CA TRP A 30 11.61 -18.55 2.76
C TRP A 30 13.04 -18.04 2.88
N SER A 31 13.23 -17.01 3.67
CA SER A 31 14.53 -16.50 4.13
C SER A 31 14.47 -16.18 5.62
N ASP A 32 15.46 -16.66 6.34
CA ASP A 32 15.64 -16.45 7.79
C ASP A 32 16.33 -15.13 8.15
N ARG A 33 16.79 -14.37 7.13
CA ARG A 33 17.61 -13.16 7.30
C ARG A 33 17.25 -12.09 6.28
N GLY A 34 17.20 -10.86 6.76
CA GLY A 34 16.85 -9.70 5.92
C GLY A 34 17.85 -9.43 4.80
N ASP A 35 19.16 -9.57 5.06
CA ASP A 35 20.21 -9.34 4.05
C ASP A 35 20.15 -10.34 2.87
N ARG A 36 19.80 -11.61 3.14
CA ARG A 36 19.57 -12.62 2.10
C ARG A 36 18.27 -12.36 1.35
N ALA A 37 17.22 -12.00 2.08
CA ALA A 37 15.92 -11.70 1.50
C ALA A 37 15.99 -10.51 0.54
N MET A 38 16.74 -9.45 0.86
CA MET A 38 16.92 -8.30 -0.02
C MET A 38 17.45 -8.67 -1.40
N LYS A 39 18.39 -9.63 -1.49
CA LYS A 39 18.87 -10.12 -2.79
C LYS A 39 17.74 -10.76 -3.60
N LYS A 40 16.96 -11.64 -2.97
CA LYS A 40 15.80 -12.28 -3.61
C LYS A 40 14.78 -11.25 -4.08
N LEU A 41 14.43 -10.27 -3.23
CA LEU A 41 13.47 -9.21 -3.56
C LEU A 41 13.91 -8.38 -4.76
N ARG A 42 15.21 -8.08 -4.88
CA ARG A 42 15.77 -7.30 -6.00
C ARG A 42 15.84 -8.08 -7.31
N PHE A 43 16.28 -9.33 -7.27
CA PHE A 43 16.60 -10.10 -8.47
C PHE A 43 15.48 -11.05 -8.91
N GLU A 44 14.81 -11.71 -7.96
CA GLU A 44 13.77 -12.71 -8.27
C GLU A 44 12.38 -12.10 -8.37
N ARG A 45 12.16 -10.93 -7.73
CA ARG A 45 10.92 -10.15 -7.76
C ARG A 45 9.66 -11.00 -7.53
N PRO A 46 9.44 -11.52 -6.33
CA PRO A 46 8.22 -12.26 -6.01
C PRO A 46 6.98 -11.36 -6.16
N ASP A 47 5.80 -11.98 -6.30
CA ASP A 47 4.54 -11.27 -6.43
C ASP A 47 4.09 -10.62 -5.10
N VAL A 48 4.49 -11.19 -3.96
CA VAL A 48 4.22 -10.68 -2.61
C VAL A 48 5.39 -11.00 -1.69
N ALA A 49 5.75 -10.07 -0.81
CA ALA A 49 6.66 -10.32 0.31
C ALA A 49 5.90 -10.24 1.63
N ILE A 50 6.19 -11.20 2.54
CA ILE A 50 5.78 -11.16 3.94
C ILE A 50 7.04 -10.91 4.74
N ILE A 51 7.09 -9.83 5.52
CA ILE A 51 8.33 -9.39 6.18
C ILE A 51 8.07 -9.21 7.68
N ASP A 52 8.80 -9.97 8.51
CA ASP A 52 8.91 -9.63 9.94
C ASP A 52 9.78 -8.38 10.10
N LEU A 53 9.43 -7.55 11.07
CA LEU A 53 10.22 -6.37 11.41
C LEU A 53 11.47 -6.71 12.21
N MET A 54 11.42 -7.77 13.02
CA MET A 54 12.48 -8.15 13.94
C MET A 54 13.36 -9.26 13.34
N LEU A 55 14.19 -8.91 12.38
CA LEU A 55 15.03 -9.87 11.65
C LEU A 55 16.51 -9.69 11.99
N PRO A 56 17.30 -10.78 12.02
CA PRO A 56 18.75 -10.69 12.11
C PRO A 56 19.36 -10.17 10.79
N GLY A 57 20.48 -9.47 10.91
CA GLY A 57 21.23 -8.91 9.79
C GLY A 57 20.69 -7.56 9.37
N MET A 58 19.64 -7.52 8.58
CA MET A 58 18.92 -6.29 8.20
C MET A 58 17.50 -6.36 8.74
N ASP A 59 17.10 -5.39 9.57
CA ASP A 59 15.75 -5.32 10.10
C ASP A 59 14.70 -5.03 9.01
N GLY A 60 13.45 -5.43 9.28
CA GLY A 60 12.36 -5.31 8.30
C GLY A 60 12.02 -3.87 7.94
N TRP A 61 12.23 -2.90 8.85
CA TRP A 61 12.01 -1.48 8.57
C TRP A 61 12.93 -1.00 7.45
N ARG A 62 14.23 -1.22 7.62
CA ARG A 62 15.25 -0.88 6.63
C ARG A 62 15.06 -1.61 5.31
N MET A 63 14.57 -2.86 5.36
CA MET A 63 14.25 -3.60 4.15
C MET A 63 13.17 -2.90 3.33
N ILE A 64 12.07 -2.51 3.96
CA ILE A 64 10.95 -1.83 3.29
C ILE A 64 11.40 -0.49 2.72
N GLU A 65 12.09 0.34 3.52
CA GLU A 65 12.63 1.62 3.07
C GLU A 65 13.56 1.46 1.85
N SER A 66 14.51 0.49 1.93
CA SER A 66 15.44 0.23 0.83
C SER A 66 14.72 -0.23 -0.44
N LEU A 67 13.72 -1.11 -0.33
CA LEU A 67 12.90 -1.54 -1.48
C LEU A 67 12.22 -0.36 -2.16
N ARG A 68 11.67 0.57 -1.39
CA ARG A 68 10.97 1.74 -1.92
C ARG A 68 11.95 2.77 -2.51
N ALA A 69 13.11 2.95 -1.88
CA ALA A 69 14.20 3.78 -2.43
C ALA A 69 14.73 3.24 -3.76
N ASP A 70 14.78 1.92 -3.92
CA ASP A 70 15.17 1.23 -5.17
C ASP A 70 14.05 1.25 -6.23
N GLY A 71 12.89 1.86 -5.97
CA GLY A 71 11.73 1.87 -6.88
C GLY A 71 11.04 0.49 -7.00
N ILE A 72 11.30 -0.43 -6.07
CA ILE A 72 10.72 -1.78 -6.09
C ILE A 72 9.34 -1.76 -5.44
N GLY A 73 8.29 -1.87 -6.26
CA GLY A 73 6.90 -1.82 -5.84
C GLY A 73 6.28 -3.18 -5.48
N ILE A 74 7.05 -4.20 -5.08
CA ILE A 74 6.52 -5.47 -4.62
C ILE A 74 5.58 -5.23 -3.42
N PRO A 75 4.34 -5.76 -3.41
CA PRO A 75 3.47 -5.69 -2.25
C PRO A 75 4.11 -6.32 -1.02
N VAL A 76 4.16 -5.56 0.07
CA VAL A 76 4.76 -5.98 1.34
C VAL A 76 3.67 -6.08 2.41
N ILE A 77 3.48 -7.29 2.94
CA ILE A 77 2.68 -7.52 4.15
C ILE A 77 3.64 -7.60 5.33
N VAL A 78 3.55 -6.64 6.22
CA VAL A 78 4.34 -6.62 7.45
C VAL A 78 3.71 -7.54 8.48
N VAL A 79 4.52 -8.40 9.08
CA VAL A 79 4.11 -9.29 10.17
C VAL A 79 4.98 -8.98 11.38
N SER A 80 4.41 -8.68 12.56
CA SER A 80 5.22 -8.33 13.71
C SER A 80 4.54 -8.59 15.05
N ALA A 81 5.33 -8.92 16.07
CA ALA A 81 4.88 -8.96 17.46
C ALA A 81 4.60 -7.55 18.02
N ARG A 82 5.11 -6.50 17.38
CA ARG A 82 4.80 -5.12 17.73
C ARG A 82 3.38 -4.80 17.25
N GLY A 83 2.44 -4.68 18.18
CA GLY A 83 1.01 -4.51 17.87
C GLY A 83 0.49 -3.10 18.10
N THR A 84 1.36 -2.12 18.40
CA THR A 84 0.90 -0.77 18.68
C THR A 84 0.37 -0.07 17.39
N GLU A 85 -0.56 0.85 17.56
CA GLU A 85 -1.07 1.65 16.46
C GLU A 85 0.07 2.45 15.79
N GLN A 86 1.04 2.92 16.59
CA GLN A 86 2.20 3.65 16.10
C GLN A 86 3.10 2.80 15.20
N ASP A 87 3.38 1.54 15.59
CA ASP A 87 4.17 0.63 14.76
C ASP A 87 3.48 0.35 13.42
N LYS A 88 2.17 0.15 13.43
CA LYS A 88 1.37 -0.05 12.22
C LYS A 88 1.40 1.18 11.31
N VAL A 89 1.18 2.37 11.88
CA VAL A 89 1.22 3.65 11.15
C VAL A 89 2.61 3.86 10.54
N HIS A 90 3.67 3.55 11.29
CA HIS A 90 5.03 3.68 10.81
C HIS A 90 5.32 2.69 9.67
N ALA A 91 4.99 1.39 9.83
CA ALA A 91 5.21 0.37 8.81
C ALA A 91 4.52 0.72 7.48
N LEU A 92 3.26 1.13 7.54
CA LEU A 92 2.53 1.58 6.36
C LEU A 92 3.11 2.90 5.82
N GLY A 93 3.57 3.78 6.72
CA GLY A 93 4.20 5.06 6.38
C GLY A 93 5.49 4.94 5.59
N ILE A 94 6.32 3.93 5.83
CA ILE A 94 7.57 3.70 5.09
C ILE A 94 7.37 2.89 3.80
N GLY A 95 6.13 2.49 3.49
CA GLY A 95 5.79 1.80 2.24
C GLY A 95 5.38 0.34 2.38
N GLY A 96 5.08 -0.14 3.60
CA GLY A 96 4.33 -1.39 3.79
C GLY A 96 2.92 -1.24 3.22
N ASP A 97 2.42 -2.29 2.57
CA ASP A 97 1.11 -2.27 1.92
C ASP A 97 0.00 -2.80 2.83
N ASP A 98 0.33 -3.64 3.78
CA ASP A 98 -0.58 -4.18 4.80
C ASP A 98 0.20 -4.55 6.07
N TYR A 99 -0.51 -4.70 7.20
CA TYR A 99 0.08 -5.01 8.48
C TYR A 99 -0.73 -6.07 9.23
N LEU A 100 -0.04 -7.07 9.77
CA LEU A 100 -0.63 -8.17 10.52
C LEU A 100 0.12 -8.36 11.86
N ALA A 101 -0.55 -8.07 12.98
CA ALA A 101 0.05 -8.22 14.30
C ALA A 101 0.04 -9.69 14.74
N LYS A 102 1.16 -10.19 15.28
CA LYS A 102 1.25 -11.50 15.96
C LYS A 102 0.60 -11.41 17.37
N PRO A 103 -0.20 -12.44 17.79
CA PRO A 103 -0.56 -13.63 17.04
C PRO A 103 -1.68 -13.38 16.03
N PHE A 104 -1.64 -14.03 14.88
CA PHE A 104 -2.64 -13.91 13.82
C PHE A 104 -3.15 -15.28 13.36
N GLY A 105 -4.33 -15.28 12.77
CA GLY A 105 -4.90 -16.49 12.16
C GLY A 105 -4.30 -16.76 10.79
N MET A 106 -3.95 -18.01 10.50
CA MET A 106 -3.40 -18.39 9.17
C MET A 106 -4.39 -18.13 8.04
N GLY A 107 -5.71 -18.27 8.29
CA GLY A 107 -6.75 -17.90 7.32
C GLY A 107 -6.74 -16.41 6.97
N GLU A 108 -6.45 -15.55 7.95
CA GLU A 108 -6.32 -14.10 7.71
C GLU A 108 -5.08 -13.79 6.87
N LEU A 109 -3.93 -14.39 7.20
CA LEU A 109 -2.71 -14.26 6.41
C LEU A 109 -2.95 -14.67 4.95
N VAL A 110 -3.51 -15.85 4.72
CA VAL A 110 -3.82 -16.36 3.37
C VAL A 110 -4.74 -15.41 2.60
N ALA A 111 -5.78 -14.88 3.24
CA ALA A 111 -6.70 -13.94 2.62
C ALA A 111 -6.00 -12.63 2.20
N ARG A 112 -5.12 -12.09 3.06
CA ARG A 112 -4.35 -10.88 2.77
C ARG A 112 -3.33 -11.10 1.65
N VAL A 113 -2.61 -12.23 1.67
CA VAL A 113 -1.65 -12.57 0.62
C VAL A 113 -2.35 -12.79 -0.72
N LYS A 114 -3.49 -13.49 -0.75
CA LYS A 114 -4.31 -13.63 -1.98
C LYS A 114 -4.76 -12.26 -2.51
N ALA A 115 -5.20 -11.38 -1.63
CA ALA A 115 -5.61 -10.03 -2.02
C ALA A 115 -4.40 -9.22 -2.56
N ALA A 116 -3.23 -9.32 -1.94
CA ALA A 116 -2.00 -8.67 -2.39
C ALA A 116 -1.52 -9.23 -3.74
N ALA A 117 -1.48 -10.57 -3.90
CA ALA A 117 -1.08 -11.24 -5.14
C ALA A 117 -2.04 -10.93 -6.31
N ARG A 118 -3.35 -10.95 -6.06
CA ARG A 118 -4.34 -10.53 -7.05
C ARG A 118 -4.07 -9.10 -7.50
N ARG A 119 -3.77 -8.21 -6.59
CA ARG A 119 -3.41 -6.81 -6.88
C ARG A 119 -2.10 -6.71 -7.69
N ALA A 120 -1.12 -7.59 -7.45
CA ALA A 120 0.12 -7.63 -8.21
C ALA A 120 -0.10 -8.11 -9.67
N GLY A 121 -1.02 -9.06 -9.87
CA GLY A 121 -1.33 -9.65 -11.19
C GLY A 121 -2.52 -9.04 -11.92
N THR A 122 -3.42 -8.39 -11.22
CA THR A 122 -4.68 -7.87 -11.77
C THR A 122 -4.80 -6.37 -11.57
N PHE A 123 -4.00 -5.60 -12.24
CA PHE A 123 -4.39 -4.22 -12.51
C PHE A 123 -5.49 -4.13 -13.59
N ALA A 124 -5.92 -5.26 -14.15
CA ALA A 124 -6.84 -5.33 -15.29
C ALA A 124 -8.32 -5.55 -14.92
N GLY A 125 -8.69 -5.63 -13.62
CA GLY A 125 -10.02 -6.19 -13.29
C GLY A 125 -11.10 -5.21 -12.86
N ASP A 126 -10.87 -4.20 -12.01
CA ASP A 126 -12.02 -3.53 -11.38
C ASP A 126 -11.80 -2.11 -10.83
N VAL A 127 -10.68 -1.49 -11.08
CA VAL A 127 -10.46 -0.09 -10.70
C VAL A 127 -10.47 0.74 -11.95
N GLY A 128 -11.47 1.61 -12.09
CA GLY A 128 -11.69 2.58 -13.16
C GLY A 128 -10.74 2.49 -14.35
N ARG A 129 -11.14 1.78 -15.41
CA ARG A 129 -10.32 1.57 -16.63
C ARG A 129 -10.09 2.86 -17.40
N SER A 130 -10.74 3.94 -17.02
CA SER A 130 -10.65 5.20 -17.74
C SER A 130 -9.57 6.08 -17.12
N ARG A 131 -8.70 6.58 -17.96
CA ARG A 131 -7.81 7.69 -17.63
C ARG A 131 -8.65 8.85 -17.08
N VAL A 132 -8.27 9.33 -15.90
CA VAL A 132 -8.88 10.49 -15.26
C VAL A 132 -7.92 11.66 -15.39
N GLU A 133 -8.43 12.77 -15.91
CA GLU A 133 -7.66 13.99 -16.09
C GLU A 133 -8.40 15.14 -15.41
N VAL A 134 -7.75 15.76 -14.45
CA VAL A 134 -8.21 16.94 -13.73
C VAL A 134 -7.13 18.01 -13.75
N PRO A 135 -7.41 19.26 -13.45
CA PRO A 135 -6.40 20.31 -13.44
C PRO A 135 -5.14 19.88 -12.65
N GLY A 136 -3.99 19.88 -13.33
CA GLY A 136 -2.69 19.54 -12.76
C GLY A 136 -2.42 18.05 -12.48
N LEU A 137 -3.40 17.15 -12.64
CA LEU A 137 -3.22 15.72 -12.34
C LEU A 137 -3.83 14.81 -13.40
N ILE A 138 -3.03 13.87 -13.88
CA ILE A 138 -3.46 12.77 -14.75
C ILE A 138 -3.27 11.46 -14.02
N VAL A 139 -4.33 10.66 -13.91
CA VAL A 139 -4.27 9.29 -13.39
C VAL A 139 -4.51 8.32 -14.54
N ASP A 140 -3.48 7.56 -14.90
CA ASP A 140 -3.50 6.63 -16.02
C ASP A 140 -3.40 5.18 -15.50
N PRO A 141 -4.53 4.46 -15.43
CA PRO A 141 -4.55 3.08 -14.96
C PRO A 141 -3.84 2.10 -15.90
N ASP A 142 -3.82 2.35 -17.20
CA ASP A 142 -3.19 1.44 -18.17
C ASP A 142 -1.67 1.51 -18.07
N MET A 143 -1.13 2.68 -17.81
CA MET A 143 0.31 2.89 -17.60
C MET A 143 0.72 2.77 -16.13
N HIS A 144 -0.22 2.59 -15.20
CA HIS A 144 0.04 2.55 -13.76
C HIS A 144 0.81 3.77 -13.25
N ARG A 145 0.47 4.94 -13.77
CA ARG A 145 1.16 6.19 -13.46
C ARG A 145 0.19 7.30 -13.12
N ALA A 146 0.60 8.14 -12.19
CA ALA A 146 -0.02 9.42 -11.95
C ALA A 146 0.99 10.53 -12.28
N LEU A 147 0.58 11.50 -13.06
CA LEU A 147 1.41 12.63 -13.45
C LEU A 147 0.86 13.91 -12.84
N ILE A 148 1.69 14.64 -12.12
CA ILE A 148 1.37 15.97 -11.59
C ILE A 148 2.20 16.98 -12.37
N ASP A 149 1.53 17.90 -13.05
CA ASP A 149 2.15 18.89 -13.94
C ASP A 149 3.17 18.24 -14.90
N GLY A 150 2.80 17.06 -15.44
CA GLY A 150 3.60 16.30 -16.38
C GLY A 150 4.74 15.47 -15.75
N ARG A 151 4.92 15.49 -14.44
CA ARG A 151 5.95 14.73 -13.71
C ARG A 151 5.35 13.54 -12.98
N ASP A 152 6.06 12.42 -12.95
CA ASP A 152 5.62 11.22 -12.22
C ASP A 152 5.47 11.51 -10.71
N ALA A 153 4.32 11.12 -10.15
CA ALA A 153 4.03 11.28 -8.73
C ALA A 153 4.78 10.27 -7.84
N GLU A 154 5.46 9.28 -8.42
CA GLU A 154 6.23 8.23 -7.73
C GLU A 154 5.44 7.52 -6.63
N LEU A 155 4.23 7.12 -6.97
CA LEU A 155 3.34 6.45 -6.04
C LEU A 155 3.72 4.97 -5.88
N THR A 156 3.62 4.45 -4.66
CA THR A 156 3.60 3.01 -4.45
C THR A 156 2.36 2.39 -5.09
N ARG A 157 2.34 1.07 -5.27
CA ARG A 157 1.17 0.38 -5.86
C ARG A 157 -0.11 0.63 -5.07
N THR A 158 -0.05 0.63 -3.75
CA THR A 158 -1.21 0.87 -2.89
C THR A 158 -1.67 2.32 -2.95
N GLU A 159 -0.76 3.27 -2.95
CA GLU A 159 -1.09 4.70 -3.13
C GLU A 159 -1.72 4.96 -4.50
N PHE A 160 -1.14 4.40 -5.57
CA PHE A 160 -1.71 4.52 -6.91
C PHE A 160 -3.11 3.91 -6.99
N ARG A 161 -3.31 2.73 -6.40
CA ARG A 161 -4.63 2.08 -6.36
C ARG A 161 -5.64 2.92 -5.59
N LEU A 162 -5.26 3.48 -4.44
CA LEU A 162 -6.13 4.37 -3.67
C LEU A 162 -6.51 5.61 -4.49
N LEU A 163 -5.54 6.23 -5.15
CA LEU A 163 -5.78 7.36 -6.03
C LEU A 163 -6.73 6.99 -7.17
N SER A 164 -6.50 5.87 -7.85
CA SER A 164 -7.34 5.40 -8.97
C SER A 164 -8.78 5.11 -8.53
N VAL A 165 -8.94 4.48 -7.35
CA VAL A 165 -10.28 4.25 -6.77
C VAL A 165 -10.99 5.56 -6.49
N LEU A 166 -10.31 6.52 -5.86
CA LEU A 166 -10.89 7.83 -5.54
C LEU A 166 -11.19 8.64 -6.81
N ALA A 167 -10.28 8.64 -7.78
CA ALA A 167 -10.44 9.37 -9.03
C ALA A 167 -11.59 8.81 -9.90
N SER A 168 -11.80 7.49 -9.89
CA SER A 168 -12.93 6.88 -10.61
C SER A 168 -14.31 7.24 -10.03
N GLU A 169 -14.35 7.74 -8.81
CA GLU A 169 -15.56 8.20 -8.11
C GLU A 169 -15.51 9.73 -7.85
N GLN A 170 -14.92 10.45 -8.80
CA GLN A 170 -14.74 11.91 -8.69
C GLN A 170 -16.02 12.62 -8.22
N GLY A 171 -15.88 13.56 -7.30
CA GLY A 171 -16.99 14.31 -6.71
C GLY A 171 -17.80 13.55 -5.65
N ARG A 172 -17.64 12.22 -5.51
CA ARG A 172 -18.38 11.40 -4.53
C ARG A 172 -17.55 11.17 -3.28
N VAL A 173 -18.22 11.16 -2.13
CA VAL A 173 -17.60 10.77 -0.85
C VAL A 173 -17.59 9.26 -0.76
N MET A 174 -16.41 8.68 -0.62
CA MET A 174 -16.22 7.27 -0.35
C MET A 174 -15.95 7.03 1.14
N THR A 175 -16.68 6.08 1.73
CA THR A 175 -16.46 5.70 3.13
C THR A 175 -15.14 4.93 3.29
N ARG A 176 -14.60 4.91 4.53
CA ARG A 176 -13.41 4.11 4.85
C ARG A 176 -13.59 2.64 4.56
N ASP A 177 -14.79 2.09 4.80
CA ASP A 177 -15.11 0.71 4.49
C ASP A 177 -15.07 0.43 2.98
N GLN A 178 -15.68 1.30 2.18
CA GLN A 178 -15.63 1.19 0.72
C GLN A 178 -14.19 1.26 0.19
N LEU A 179 -13.38 2.19 0.71
CA LEU A 179 -11.96 2.30 0.35
C LEU A 179 -11.18 1.07 0.78
N GLN A 180 -11.39 0.59 2.02
CA GLN A 180 -10.74 -0.63 2.52
C GLN A 180 -11.04 -1.83 1.63
N GLN A 181 -12.31 -2.03 1.30
CA GLN A 181 -12.76 -3.13 0.46
C GLN A 181 -12.18 -3.03 -0.96
N ARG A 182 -12.23 -1.85 -1.58
CA ARG A 182 -11.77 -1.69 -2.97
C ARG A 182 -10.23 -1.70 -3.09
N VAL A 183 -9.51 -1.11 -2.12
CA VAL A 183 -8.05 -1.00 -2.17
C VAL A 183 -7.38 -2.24 -1.61
N TRP A 184 -7.82 -2.76 -0.46
CA TRP A 184 -7.20 -3.92 0.20
C TRP A 184 -7.95 -5.23 0.01
N GLY A 185 -9.23 -5.19 -0.41
CA GLY A 185 -10.06 -6.40 -0.59
C GLY A 185 -10.40 -7.09 0.73
N THR A 186 -10.30 -6.38 1.84
CA THR A 186 -10.59 -6.86 3.20
C THR A 186 -11.64 -5.97 3.84
N PRO A 187 -12.51 -6.53 4.71
CA PRO A 187 -13.48 -5.71 5.43
C PRO A 187 -12.79 -4.72 6.37
N TYR A 188 -13.37 -3.54 6.49
CA TYR A 188 -12.91 -2.54 7.45
C TYR A 188 -13.09 -3.04 8.88
N ARG A 189 -12.08 -2.85 9.71
CA ARG A 189 -12.14 -3.15 11.14
C ARG A 189 -12.13 -1.84 11.93
N PRO A 190 -12.91 -1.73 13.00
CA PRO A 190 -12.82 -0.60 13.92
C PRO A 190 -11.36 -0.38 14.35
N ARG A 191 -10.90 0.87 14.33
CA ARG A 191 -9.49 1.27 14.59
C ARG A 191 -8.48 0.87 13.50
N ASP A 192 -8.90 0.40 12.33
CA ASP A 192 -7.98 0.22 11.20
C ASP A 192 -7.64 1.57 10.57
N ARG A 193 -6.38 1.98 10.69
CA ARG A 193 -5.89 3.26 10.17
C ARG A 193 -5.25 3.16 8.78
N SER A 194 -5.29 2.00 8.14
CA SER A 194 -4.62 1.77 6.85
C SER A 194 -5.06 2.77 5.79
N VAL A 195 -6.37 3.05 5.71
CA VAL A 195 -6.90 4.06 4.78
C VAL A 195 -6.38 5.45 5.09
N ASP A 196 -6.47 5.88 6.36
CA ASP A 196 -6.08 7.23 6.77
C ASP A 196 -4.58 7.48 6.58
N VAL A 197 -3.74 6.47 6.88
CA VAL A 197 -2.28 6.54 6.67
C VAL A 197 -1.95 6.63 5.18
N CYS A 198 -2.59 5.80 4.36
CA CYS A 198 -2.37 5.82 2.92
C CYS A 198 -2.83 7.14 2.29
N VAL A 199 -3.99 7.67 2.71
CA VAL A 199 -4.47 9.00 2.28
C VAL A 199 -3.48 10.09 2.67
N ARG A 200 -2.95 10.08 3.90
CA ARG A 200 -1.96 11.06 4.33
C ARG A 200 -0.72 11.03 3.43
N LYS A 201 -0.16 9.84 3.19
CA LYS A 201 1.03 9.68 2.33
C LYS A 201 0.76 10.09 0.89
N LEU A 202 -0.40 9.74 0.38
CA LEU A 202 -0.81 10.13 -0.96
C LEU A 202 -0.93 11.66 -1.07
N ARG A 203 -1.56 12.33 -0.09
CA ARG A 203 -1.59 13.80 -0.04
C ARG A 203 -0.20 14.42 0.01
N GLU A 204 0.67 13.93 0.90
CA GLU A 204 2.05 14.41 1.00
C GLU A 204 2.74 14.42 -0.38
N LYS A 205 2.58 13.36 -1.17
CA LYS A 205 3.18 13.28 -2.52
C LYS A 205 2.49 14.15 -3.56
N LEU A 206 1.15 14.22 -3.52
CA LEU A 206 0.38 15.04 -4.45
C LEU A 206 0.58 16.54 -4.17
N ASP A 207 0.46 16.95 -2.91
CA ASP A 207 0.50 18.37 -2.52
C ASP A 207 1.91 18.96 -2.64
N GLN A 208 2.97 18.18 -2.35
CA GLN A 208 4.36 18.63 -2.54
C GLN A 208 4.70 18.96 -4.00
N ARG A 209 4.00 18.35 -4.95
CA ARG A 209 4.28 18.48 -6.38
C ARG A 209 3.32 19.40 -7.11
N SER A 210 2.07 19.50 -6.65
CA SER A 210 1.06 20.32 -7.33
C SER A 210 1.23 21.82 -7.10
N GLY A 211 1.53 22.25 -5.89
CA GLY A 211 1.63 23.69 -5.53
C GLY A 211 0.38 24.56 -5.82
N THR A 212 -0.57 24.07 -6.63
CA THR A 212 -1.71 24.82 -7.15
C THR A 212 -3.07 24.23 -6.73
N TYR A 213 -3.14 22.90 -6.61
CA TYR A 213 -4.39 22.18 -6.33
C TYR A 213 -4.22 21.20 -5.17
N SER A 214 -5.30 21.00 -4.40
CA SER A 214 -5.49 19.86 -3.52
C SER A 214 -6.50 18.90 -4.14
N TYR A 215 -6.27 17.58 -4.00
CA TYR A 215 -7.08 16.59 -4.72
C TYR A 215 -7.90 15.67 -3.83
N ILE A 216 -7.55 15.53 -2.57
CA ILE A 216 -8.23 14.60 -1.66
C ILE A 216 -8.76 15.37 -0.45
N HIS A 217 -10.08 15.37 -0.27
CA HIS A 217 -10.77 16.12 0.76
C HIS A 217 -11.34 15.19 1.82
N THR A 218 -11.21 15.58 3.11
CA THR A 218 -11.75 14.81 4.23
C THR A 218 -13.18 15.21 4.50
N HIS A 219 -14.08 14.23 4.52
CA HIS A 219 -15.42 14.37 5.06
C HIS A 219 -15.43 13.72 6.45
N TYR A 220 -15.40 14.56 7.48
CA TYR A 220 -15.29 14.11 8.87
C TYR A 220 -16.39 13.13 9.25
N GLY A 221 -16.02 12.04 9.93
CA GLY A 221 -16.95 10.97 10.32
C GLY A 221 -17.38 10.05 9.19
N VAL A 222 -17.14 10.39 7.90
CA VAL A 222 -17.59 9.63 6.73
C VAL A 222 -16.41 8.99 6.00
N GLY A 223 -15.57 9.80 5.36
CA GLY A 223 -14.49 9.28 4.50
C GLY A 223 -13.78 10.36 3.71
N TYR A 224 -13.53 10.09 2.43
CA TYR A 224 -12.73 10.94 1.55
C TYR A 224 -13.41 11.14 0.21
N ARG A 225 -13.20 12.31 -0.39
CA ARG A 225 -13.66 12.69 -1.73
C ARG A 225 -12.46 13.12 -2.57
N PHE A 226 -12.45 12.74 -3.83
CA PHE A 226 -11.49 13.22 -4.81
C PHE A 226 -12.13 14.32 -5.66
N ASP A 227 -11.48 15.47 -5.70
CA ASP A 227 -11.79 16.57 -6.60
C ASP A 227 -10.61 17.54 -6.66
N ALA A 228 -10.40 18.21 -7.80
CA ALA A 228 -9.34 19.21 -7.92
C ALA A 228 -9.86 20.58 -7.42
N GLU A 229 -9.44 20.97 -6.22
CA GLU A 229 -9.77 22.27 -5.65
C GLU A 229 -8.51 23.17 -5.64
N PRO A 230 -8.59 24.40 -6.16
CA PRO A 230 -7.47 25.34 -6.08
C PRO A 230 -7.05 25.57 -4.63
N LEU A 231 -5.75 25.53 -4.36
CA LEU A 231 -5.22 26.00 -3.08
C LEU A 231 -5.52 27.49 -2.97
N THR A 232 -6.42 27.88 -2.08
CA THR A 232 -6.71 29.29 -1.82
C THR A 232 -5.43 29.91 -1.27
N THR A 233 -4.72 30.66 -2.11
CA THR A 233 -3.69 31.58 -1.62
C THR A 233 -4.40 32.55 -0.71
N ALA A 234 -4.16 32.47 0.60
CA ALA A 234 -4.62 33.47 1.53
C ALA A 234 -4.17 34.84 1.00
N GLN A 235 -5.13 35.66 0.57
CA GLN A 235 -4.83 37.04 0.24
C GLN A 235 -4.18 37.67 1.49
N PRO A 236 -3.04 38.34 1.37
CA PRO A 236 -2.57 39.15 2.47
C PRO A 236 -3.67 40.21 2.76
N SER A 237 -4.17 40.20 3.99
CA SER A 237 -5.05 41.19 4.52
C SER A 237 -4.42 42.55 4.26
N SER A 238 -4.99 43.31 3.31
CA SER A 238 -4.67 44.71 3.11
C SER A 238 -5.19 45.47 4.33
N ALA A 239 -4.26 45.92 5.14
CA ALA A 239 -4.47 46.85 6.21
C ALA A 239 -4.84 48.23 5.65
#